data_885b7ef1f4cc703487e98ecc8e4893f3
#
_entry.id   885b7ef1f4cc703487e98ecc8e4893f3
#
_cell.length_a   1.000
_cell.length_b   1.000
_cell.length_c   1.000
_cell.angle_alpha   90.00
_cell.angle_beta   90.00
_cell.angle_gamma   90.00
#
_symmetry.space_group_name_H-M   'P 1'
#
loop_
_entity.id
_entity.type
_entity.pdbx_description
1 polymer ?
#
loop_
_entity_poly.entity_id
_entity_poly.type
_entity_poly.pdbx_seq_one_letter_code
_entity_poly.pdbx_strand_id
1 'polypeptide(L)'
;DLVFNNYAYSIENQIYDIESGEDYIKVTYSIGEIEREFTIPPVITLDMMNDYKANWEKADYVMITDFYKKYDIKKLSKSDKEIKDELLARFPLMETEVIYAVRDTATVAIKTKLEKTFAKYDYTYEQYLDDKKMDAGGNSTDKPVFNIPMIYRLDGDDLVVEVPYDEIE
;
A
#
# COMPACT_ATOMS: atom_id res chain seq x y z
N ASP A 1 -8.15 -18.15 14.45
CA ASP A 1 -8.52 -18.07 13.03
C ASP A 1 -9.34 -16.79 12.85
N LEU A 2 -8.77 -15.84 12.11
CA LEU A 2 -9.50 -14.63 11.68
C LEU A 2 -10.51 -15.05 10.60
N VAL A 3 -11.78 -14.97 10.93
CA VAL A 3 -12.84 -15.14 9.93
C VAL A 3 -12.86 -13.87 9.09
N PHE A 4 -12.44 -14.00 7.84
CA PHE A 4 -12.49 -12.91 6.88
C PHE A 4 -13.95 -12.65 6.52
N ASN A 5 -14.44 -11.44 6.78
CA ASN A 5 -15.78 -11.03 6.40
C ASN A 5 -15.70 -10.11 5.18
N ASN A 6 -16.08 -10.65 4.01
CA ASN A 6 -16.07 -9.93 2.74
C ASN A 6 -16.93 -8.66 2.77
N TYR A 7 -18.01 -8.63 3.54
CA TYR A 7 -18.83 -7.44 3.71
C TYR A 7 -18.05 -6.30 4.32
N ALA A 8 -17.38 -6.54 5.47
CA ALA A 8 -16.57 -5.54 6.11
C ALA A 8 -15.38 -5.14 5.24
N TYR A 9 -14.76 -6.05 4.53
CA TYR A 9 -13.57 -5.77 3.75
C TYR A 9 -13.89 -5.06 2.42
N SER A 10 -14.76 -5.61 1.60
CA SER A 10 -15.02 -5.07 0.26
C SER A 10 -15.99 -3.89 0.28
N ILE A 11 -17.04 -3.96 1.10
CA ILE A 11 -18.09 -2.92 1.09
C ILE A 11 -17.69 -1.72 1.95
N GLU A 12 -17.21 -1.92 3.18
CA GLU A 12 -16.80 -0.82 4.05
C GLU A 12 -15.57 -0.07 3.51
N ASN A 13 -14.66 -0.77 2.83
CA ASN A 13 -13.49 -0.17 2.20
C ASN A 13 -13.75 0.28 0.75
N GLN A 14 -14.94 0.06 0.21
CA GLN A 14 -15.32 0.41 -1.17
C GLN A 14 -14.39 -0.20 -2.23
N ILE A 15 -13.99 -1.46 -2.02
CA ILE A 15 -13.13 -2.20 -2.96
C ILE A 15 -14.02 -3.02 -3.90
N TYR A 16 -14.73 -2.34 -4.77
CA TYR A 16 -15.56 -2.91 -5.81
C TYR A 16 -15.74 -1.93 -6.96
N ASP A 17 -15.94 -2.46 -8.16
CA ASP A 17 -16.28 -1.70 -9.35
C ASP A 17 -17.74 -1.93 -9.73
N ILE A 18 -18.39 -0.89 -10.27
CA ILE A 18 -19.79 -0.96 -10.74
C ILE A 18 -19.86 -0.59 -12.21
N GLU A 19 -20.36 -1.49 -13.01
CA GLU A 19 -20.72 -1.25 -14.41
C GLU A 19 -22.24 -1.33 -14.56
N SER A 20 -22.84 -0.42 -15.34
CA SER A 20 -24.26 -0.44 -15.66
C SER A 20 -24.47 -0.64 -17.14
N GLY A 21 -25.25 -1.65 -17.53
CA GLY A 21 -25.77 -1.86 -18.87
C GLY A 21 -27.22 -1.34 -19.02
N GLU A 22 -27.87 -1.65 -20.15
CA GLU A 22 -29.26 -1.24 -20.39
C GLU A 22 -30.25 -1.95 -19.44
N ASP A 23 -29.99 -3.23 -19.09
CA ASP A 23 -30.85 -4.11 -18.32
C ASP A 23 -30.15 -4.81 -17.14
N TYR A 24 -28.92 -4.40 -16.82
CA TYR A 24 -28.17 -5.01 -15.72
C TYR A 24 -27.28 -4.02 -14.97
N ILE A 25 -26.93 -4.39 -13.75
CA ILE A 25 -25.84 -3.80 -12.99
C ILE A 25 -24.86 -4.94 -12.69
N LYS A 26 -23.58 -4.77 -13.06
CA LYS A 26 -22.50 -5.68 -12.71
C LYS A 26 -21.65 -5.04 -11.61
N VAL A 27 -21.50 -5.75 -10.51
CA VAL A 27 -20.64 -5.34 -9.41
C VAL A 27 -19.50 -6.35 -9.31
N THR A 28 -18.27 -5.92 -9.52
CA THR A 28 -17.09 -6.77 -9.36
C THR A 28 -16.47 -6.51 -7.99
N TYR A 29 -16.54 -7.49 -7.11
CA TYR A 29 -15.96 -7.44 -5.78
C TYR A 29 -14.53 -7.98 -5.83
N SER A 30 -13.57 -7.20 -5.39
CA SER A 30 -12.21 -7.68 -5.17
C SER A 30 -12.09 -8.25 -3.76
N ILE A 31 -11.85 -9.56 -3.67
CA ILE A 31 -11.80 -10.32 -2.42
C ILE A 31 -10.39 -10.87 -2.23
N GLY A 32 -9.79 -10.56 -1.11
CA GLY A 32 -8.43 -11.00 -0.77
C GLY A 32 -7.80 -10.01 0.19
N GLU A 33 -6.58 -10.25 0.62
CA GLU A 33 -5.83 -9.26 1.39
C GLU A 33 -5.28 -8.18 0.45
N ILE A 34 -6.14 -7.31 -0.06
CA ILE A 34 -5.72 -6.09 -0.75
C ILE A 34 -5.21 -5.16 0.35
N GLU A 35 -3.90 -5.07 0.48
CA GLU A 35 -3.34 -4.03 1.32
C GLU A 35 -3.66 -2.69 0.68
N ARG A 36 -4.36 -1.82 1.42
CA ARG A 36 -4.56 -0.44 0.99
C ARG A 36 -3.20 0.17 0.64
N GLU A 37 -3.07 0.66 -0.57
CA GLU A 37 -1.92 1.42 -0.99
C GLU A 37 -1.96 2.81 -0.32
N PHE A 38 -0.87 3.20 0.32
CA PHE A 38 -0.74 4.49 0.98
C PHE A 38 0.20 5.38 0.16
N THR A 39 -0.21 6.62 -0.09
CA THR A 39 0.63 7.62 -0.76
C THR A 39 1.69 8.14 0.22
N ILE A 40 2.66 7.30 0.52
CA ILE A 40 3.83 7.61 1.36
C ILE A 40 5.09 7.10 0.66
N PRO A 41 6.24 7.79 0.72
CA PRO A 41 7.47 7.29 0.13
C PRO A 41 7.87 5.98 0.84
N PRO A 42 8.02 4.86 0.14
CA PRO A 42 8.47 3.60 0.75
C PRO A 42 9.92 3.71 1.24
N VAL A 43 10.70 4.53 0.53
CA VAL A 43 12.11 4.84 0.83
C VAL A 43 12.32 6.35 0.78
N ILE A 44 13.05 6.87 1.75
CA ILE A 44 13.49 8.27 1.83
C ILE A 44 15.01 8.28 1.78
N THR A 45 15.61 9.07 0.89
CA THR A 45 17.07 9.25 0.84
C THR A 45 17.55 10.14 1.98
N LEU A 46 18.87 10.16 2.21
CA LEU A 46 19.45 11.05 3.21
C LEU A 46 19.18 12.53 2.88
N ASP A 47 19.22 12.89 1.60
CA ASP A 47 18.98 14.27 1.15
C ASP A 47 17.52 14.68 1.38
N MET A 48 16.56 13.83 1.03
CA MET A 48 15.15 14.06 1.34
C MET A 48 14.93 14.20 2.85
N MET A 49 15.54 13.33 3.66
CA MET A 49 15.42 13.39 5.12
C MET A 49 16.00 14.68 5.70
N ASN A 50 17.11 15.18 5.13
CA ASN A 50 17.72 16.47 5.52
C ASN A 50 16.80 17.65 5.13
N ASP A 51 16.18 17.59 3.96
CA ASP A 51 15.21 18.59 3.51
C ASP A 51 14.00 18.63 4.43
N TYR A 52 13.40 17.48 4.77
CA TYR A 52 12.29 17.38 5.72
C TYR A 52 12.67 17.97 7.09
N LYS A 53 13.88 17.68 7.57
CA LYS A 53 14.40 18.24 8.83
C LYS A 53 14.48 19.76 8.81
N ALA A 54 14.84 20.34 7.66
CA ALA A 54 15.01 21.78 7.50
C ALA A 54 13.68 22.53 7.33
N ASN A 55 12.72 21.91 6.64
CA ASN A 55 11.53 22.60 6.14
C ASN A 55 10.21 22.19 6.83
N TRP A 56 10.20 21.05 7.52
CA TRP A 56 8.99 20.54 8.15
C TRP A 56 8.89 20.94 9.62
N GLU A 57 7.67 20.94 10.14
CA GLU A 57 7.43 21.10 11.58
C GLU A 57 8.13 19.98 12.37
N LYS A 58 8.72 20.35 13.50
CA LYS A 58 9.49 19.41 14.32
C LYS A 58 8.70 18.14 14.69
N ALA A 59 7.40 18.27 14.99
CA ALA A 59 6.57 17.13 15.37
C ALA A 59 6.39 16.15 14.19
N ASP A 60 6.19 16.66 12.98
CA ASP A 60 6.02 15.86 11.77
C ASP A 60 7.33 15.15 11.39
N TYR A 61 8.46 15.87 11.46
CA TYR A 61 9.77 15.27 11.24
C TYR A 61 10.08 14.14 12.25
N VAL A 62 9.78 14.36 13.55
CA VAL A 62 9.96 13.32 14.59
C VAL A 62 9.12 12.09 14.26
N MET A 63 7.86 12.28 13.86
CA MET A 63 7.00 11.17 13.47
C MET A 63 7.62 10.34 12.33
N ILE A 64 8.21 10.98 11.31
CA ILE A 64 8.88 10.24 10.24
C ILE A 64 10.08 9.45 10.80
N THR A 65 10.92 10.05 11.64
CA THR A 65 12.08 9.36 12.22
C THR A 65 11.69 8.17 13.08
N ASP A 66 10.51 8.19 13.71
CA ASP A 66 10.01 7.10 14.53
C ASP A 66 9.52 5.89 13.70
N PHE A 67 8.93 6.15 12.52
CA PHE A 67 8.33 5.12 11.69
C PHE A 67 9.14 4.72 10.46
N TYR A 68 10.25 5.43 10.18
CA TYR A 68 11.21 5.03 9.17
C TYR A 68 12.48 4.50 9.84
N LYS A 69 12.97 3.36 9.34
CA LYS A 69 14.20 2.75 9.82
C LYS A 69 15.35 3.17 8.93
N LYS A 70 16.39 3.73 9.56
CA LYS A 70 17.62 4.09 8.86
C LYS A 70 18.45 2.85 8.51
N TYR A 71 18.86 2.76 7.26
CA TYR A 71 19.83 1.79 6.77
C TYR A 71 21.08 2.52 6.26
N ASP A 72 22.22 2.17 6.84
CA ASP A 72 23.55 2.60 6.42
C ASP A 72 24.38 1.33 6.28
N ILE A 73 24.74 0.96 5.05
CA ILE A 73 25.45 -0.29 4.77
C ILE A 73 26.77 -0.44 5.56
N LYS A 74 27.40 0.70 5.92
CA LYS A 74 28.63 0.74 6.71
C LYS A 74 28.39 0.55 8.20
N LYS A 75 27.14 0.71 8.67
CA LYS A 75 26.75 0.73 10.09
C LYS A 75 25.51 -0.09 10.38
N LEU A 76 25.30 -1.20 9.67
CA LEU A 76 24.18 -2.11 9.90
C LEU A 76 24.21 -2.68 11.30
N SER A 77 23.03 -2.82 11.92
CA SER A 77 22.85 -3.56 13.17
C SER A 77 23.23 -5.04 12.99
N LYS A 78 23.34 -5.79 14.08
CA LYS A 78 23.67 -7.22 14.00
C LYS A 78 22.60 -7.97 13.20
N SER A 79 21.32 -7.76 13.52
CA SER A 79 20.19 -8.37 12.82
C SER A 79 20.13 -7.99 11.34
N ASP A 80 20.41 -6.73 10.99
CA ASP A 80 20.38 -6.28 9.60
C ASP A 80 21.55 -6.84 8.78
N LYS A 81 22.67 -7.17 9.44
CA LYS A 81 23.79 -7.87 8.78
C LYS A 81 23.45 -9.29 8.40
N GLU A 82 22.61 -9.98 9.18
CA GLU A 82 22.18 -11.34 8.91
C GLU A 82 21.30 -11.45 7.67
N ILE A 83 20.56 -10.38 7.35
CA ILE A 83 19.65 -10.28 6.17
C ILE A 83 20.15 -9.25 5.15
N LYS A 84 21.44 -8.95 5.14
CA LYS A 84 22.00 -7.89 4.29
C LYS A 84 21.68 -8.06 2.80
N ASP A 85 21.79 -9.28 2.30
CA ASP A 85 21.57 -9.55 0.87
C ASP A 85 20.09 -9.38 0.50
N GLU A 86 19.16 -9.75 1.40
CA GLU A 86 17.71 -9.49 1.25
C GLU A 86 17.41 -7.99 1.28
N LEU A 87 18.06 -7.24 2.19
CA LEU A 87 17.90 -5.79 2.24
C LEU A 87 18.44 -5.11 0.98
N LEU A 88 19.57 -5.56 0.43
CA LEU A 88 20.11 -5.03 -0.82
C LEU A 88 19.25 -5.39 -2.04
N ALA A 89 18.66 -6.58 -2.07
CA ALA A 89 17.73 -6.98 -3.10
C ALA A 89 16.46 -6.11 -3.08
N ARG A 90 15.96 -5.82 -1.87
CA ARG A 90 14.78 -4.96 -1.67
C ARG A 90 15.09 -3.48 -1.91
N PHE A 91 16.19 -3.00 -1.39
CA PHE A 91 16.61 -1.60 -1.43
C PHE A 91 17.99 -1.44 -2.12
N PRO A 92 18.08 -1.57 -3.45
CA PRO A 92 19.36 -1.48 -4.15
C PRO A 92 20.11 -0.17 -3.88
N LEU A 93 19.38 0.93 -3.66
CA LEU A 93 19.97 2.25 -3.37
C LEU A 93 20.81 2.27 -2.09
N MET A 94 20.54 1.34 -1.16
CA MET A 94 21.28 1.18 0.09
C MET A 94 22.79 0.86 -0.13
N GLU A 95 23.15 0.35 -1.31
CA GLU A 95 24.54 0.03 -1.64
C GLU A 95 25.40 1.30 -1.71
N THR A 96 24.83 2.39 -2.18
CA THR A 96 25.55 3.66 -2.45
C THR A 96 25.19 4.78 -1.49
N GLU A 97 23.97 4.74 -0.92
CA GLU A 97 23.42 5.83 -0.11
C GLU A 97 22.89 5.33 1.24
N VAL A 98 22.78 6.27 2.17
CA VAL A 98 22.01 6.06 3.40
C VAL A 98 20.55 6.30 3.08
N ILE A 99 19.72 5.32 3.42
CA ILE A 99 18.28 5.39 3.19
C ILE A 99 17.49 5.22 4.49
N TYR A 100 16.23 5.59 4.43
CA TYR A 100 15.24 5.37 5.48
C TYR A 100 14.04 4.68 4.83
N ALA A 101 13.71 3.48 5.26
CA ALA A 101 12.56 2.73 4.77
C ALA A 101 11.46 2.67 5.82
N VAL A 102 10.21 2.73 5.37
CA VAL A 102 9.06 2.59 6.26
C VAL A 102 9.15 1.23 6.99
N ARG A 103 8.91 1.24 8.31
CA ARG A 103 8.98 0.02 9.11
C ARG A 103 7.86 -0.93 8.76
N ASP A 104 8.14 -2.21 8.61
CA ASP A 104 7.13 -3.26 8.37
C ASP A 104 6.11 -3.36 9.53
N THR A 105 6.49 -2.87 10.72
CA THR A 105 5.61 -2.77 11.90
C THR A 105 4.64 -1.59 11.86
N ALA A 106 4.72 -0.72 10.83
CA ALA A 106 3.81 0.41 10.69
C ALA A 106 2.39 -0.09 10.38
N THR A 107 1.49 0.08 11.35
CA THR A 107 0.08 -0.29 11.20
C THR A 107 -0.65 0.61 10.21
N VAL A 108 -1.83 0.18 9.75
CA VAL A 108 -2.73 1.00 8.89
C VAL A 108 -2.98 2.39 9.49
N ALA A 109 -3.20 2.48 10.79
CA ALA A 109 -3.41 3.76 11.48
C ALA A 109 -2.17 4.68 11.41
N ILE A 110 -0.97 4.10 11.51
CA ILE A 110 0.29 4.82 11.39
C ILE A 110 0.50 5.27 9.94
N LYS A 111 0.33 4.35 8.97
CA LYS A 111 0.45 4.66 7.54
C LYS A 111 -0.54 5.77 7.13
N THR A 112 -1.78 5.75 7.65
CA THR A 112 -2.77 6.83 7.42
C THR A 112 -2.31 8.18 7.99
N LYS A 113 -1.65 8.20 9.15
CA LYS A 113 -1.11 9.44 9.70
C LYS A 113 0.07 9.95 8.88
N LEU A 114 0.98 9.06 8.47
CA LEU A 114 2.09 9.41 7.59
C LEU A 114 1.58 10.00 6.27
N GLU A 115 0.60 9.36 5.64
CA GLU A 115 -0.01 9.84 4.39
C GLU A 115 -0.55 11.28 4.53
N LYS A 116 -1.29 11.56 5.61
CA LYS A 116 -1.77 12.91 5.90
C LYS A 116 -0.64 13.91 6.13
N THR A 117 0.45 13.47 6.77
CA THR A 117 1.61 14.32 6.99
C THR A 117 2.34 14.60 5.69
N PHE A 118 2.59 13.62 4.86
CA PHE A 118 3.19 13.82 3.55
C PHE A 118 2.34 14.72 2.65
N ALA A 119 1.02 14.51 2.63
CA ALA A 119 0.08 15.37 1.89
C ALA A 119 0.08 16.85 2.39
N LYS A 120 0.30 17.09 3.68
CA LYS A 120 0.46 18.45 4.25
C LYS A 120 1.64 19.21 3.64
N TYR A 121 2.65 18.49 3.14
CA TYR A 121 3.84 19.03 2.50
C TYR A 121 3.86 18.76 1.00
N ASP A 122 2.68 18.71 0.40
CA ASP A 122 2.47 18.61 -1.06
C ASP A 122 3.06 17.35 -1.72
N TYR A 123 3.27 16.27 -0.95
CA TYR A 123 3.68 15.00 -1.52
C TYR A 123 2.53 14.39 -2.32
N THR A 124 2.77 14.14 -3.61
CA THR A 124 1.75 13.74 -4.57
C THR A 124 1.80 12.24 -4.89
N TYR A 125 0.73 11.73 -5.48
CA TYR A 125 0.68 10.35 -5.97
C TYR A 125 1.71 10.10 -7.11
N GLU A 126 2.00 11.10 -7.94
CA GLU A 126 3.03 10.99 -8.97
C GLU A 126 4.43 10.79 -8.36
N GLN A 127 4.74 11.56 -7.33
CA GLN A 127 6.00 11.39 -6.56
C GLN A 127 6.07 10.01 -5.92
N TYR A 128 4.95 9.54 -5.35
CA TYR A 128 4.86 8.18 -4.79
C TYR A 128 5.17 7.11 -5.84
N LEU A 129 4.64 7.21 -7.06
CA LEU A 129 4.92 6.25 -8.13
C LEU A 129 6.40 6.23 -8.53
N ASP A 130 7.09 7.36 -8.45
CA ASP A 130 8.53 7.43 -8.71
C ASP A 130 9.33 6.85 -7.53
N ASP A 131 8.99 7.21 -6.31
CA ASP A 131 9.66 6.73 -5.11
C ASP A 131 9.44 5.23 -4.87
N LYS A 132 8.29 4.69 -5.30
CA LYS A 132 7.97 3.26 -5.24
C LYS A 132 9.00 2.39 -5.96
N LYS A 133 9.66 2.92 -6.99
CA LYS A 133 10.72 2.22 -7.73
C LYS A 133 11.98 1.97 -6.89
N MET A 134 12.15 2.69 -5.77
CA MET A 134 13.28 2.53 -4.85
C MET A 134 13.13 1.32 -3.90
N ASP A 135 11.92 0.74 -3.79
CA ASP A 135 11.65 -0.50 -3.05
C ASP A 135 11.33 -1.63 -4.04
N ALA A 136 12.35 -2.38 -4.42
CA ALA A 136 12.21 -3.50 -5.39
C ALA A 136 11.47 -4.72 -4.80
N GLY A 137 11.33 -4.80 -3.47
CA GLY A 137 10.63 -5.90 -2.79
C GLY A 137 9.23 -5.55 -2.29
N GLY A 138 8.80 -4.29 -2.44
CA GLY A 138 7.60 -3.75 -1.80
C GLY A 138 6.26 -4.24 -2.34
N ASN A 139 6.23 -5.14 -3.32
CA ASN A 139 5.00 -5.55 -3.99
C ASN A 139 4.75 -7.05 -4.09
N SER A 140 5.50 -7.89 -3.40
CA SER A 140 5.29 -9.32 -3.55
C SER A 140 5.04 -10.05 -2.23
N THR A 141 3.99 -9.71 -1.55
CA THR A 141 3.14 -10.79 -1.07
C THR A 141 2.04 -10.90 -2.12
N ASP A 142 2.22 -11.74 -3.11
CA ASP A 142 1.16 -12.21 -3.99
C ASP A 142 0.14 -12.97 -3.13
N LYS A 143 -0.57 -12.21 -2.32
CA LYS A 143 -1.76 -12.74 -1.65
C LYS A 143 -2.81 -12.84 -2.74
N PRO A 144 -3.43 -13.99 -2.91
CA PRO A 144 -4.41 -14.16 -3.96
C PRO A 144 -5.54 -13.15 -3.77
N VAL A 145 -5.77 -12.36 -4.78
CA VAL A 145 -6.93 -11.48 -4.90
C VAL A 145 -7.85 -12.11 -5.92
N PHE A 146 -9.11 -12.28 -5.56
CA PHE A 146 -10.12 -12.78 -6.46
C PHE A 146 -11.06 -11.64 -6.83
N ASN A 147 -11.24 -11.41 -8.12
CA ASN A 147 -12.26 -10.52 -8.65
C ASN A 147 -13.51 -11.33 -8.96
N ILE A 148 -14.56 -11.10 -8.18
CA ILE A 148 -15.83 -11.86 -8.30
C ILE A 148 -16.91 -10.94 -8.83
N PRO A 149 -17.30 -11.08 -10.11
CA PRO A 149 -18.41 -10.32 -10.68
C PRO A 149 -19.76 -10.90 -10.22
N MET A 150 -20.69 -10.00 -9.91
CA MET A 150 -22.09 -10.31 -9.66
C MET A 150 -22.94 -9.45 -10.58
N ILE A 151 -23.84 -10.08 -11.34
CA ILE A 151 -24.73 -9.41 -12.27
C ILE A 151 -26.14 -9.43 -11.69
N TYR A 152 -26.74 -8.25 -11.62
CA TYR A 152 -28.10 -8.05 -11.13
C TYR A 152 -28.98 -7.60 -12.30
N ARG A 153 -30.07 -8.34 -12.57
CA ARG A 153 -31.04 -8.04 -13.63
C ARG A 153 -32.47 -8.11 -13.10
N LEU A 154 -33.35 -7.36 -13.74
CA LEU A 154 -34.78 -7.53 -13.53
C LEU A 154 -35.36 -8.42 -14.65
N ASP A 155 -36.09 -9.46 -14.26
CA ASP A 155 -36.86 -10.29 -15.18
C ASP A 155 -38.37 -10.22 -14.75
N GLY A 156 -39.09 -9.29 -15.36
CA GLY A 156 -40.45 -8.94 -14.91
C GLY A 156 -40.39 -8.32 -13.51
N ASP A 157 -41.03 -8.96 -12.54
CA ASP A 157 -41.06 -8.54 -11.14
C ASP A 157 -40.00 -9.24 -10.29
N ASP A 158 -39.16 -10.07 -10.89
CA ASP A 158 -38.13 -10.85 -10.21
C ASP A 158 -36.72 -10.20 -10.34
N LEU A 159 -35.96 -10.24 -9.25
CA LEU A 159 -34.55 -9.90 -9.26
C LEU A 159 -33.71 -11.17 -9.50
N VAL A 160 -33.05 -11.22 -10.64
CA VAL A 160 -32.09 -12.28 -10.97
C VAL A 160 -30.68 -11.85 -10.58
N VAL A 161 -30.01 -12.70 -9.81
CA VAL A 161 -28.60 -12.51 -9.45
C VAL A 161 -27.78 -13.66 -10.02
N GLU A 162 -26.76 -13.31 -10.80
CA GLU A 162 -25.90 -14.26 -11.51
C GLU A 162 -24.43 -14.02 -11.09
N VAL A 163 -23.69 -15.11 -10.90
CA VAL A 163 -22.23 -15.07 -10.72
C VAL A 163 -21.61 -15.80 -11.92
N PRO A 164 -21.10 -15.09 -12.92
CA PRO A 164 -20.42 -15.70 -14.05
C PRO A 164 -19.07 -16.27 -13.60
N TYR A 165 -19.03 -17.58 -13.36
CA TYR A 165 -17.86 -18.26 -12.78
C TYR A 165 -16.63 -18.24 -13.71
N ASP A 166 -16.84 -18.11 -15.00
CA ASP A 166 -15.79 -18.02 -16.04
C ASP A 166 -15.15 -16.62 -16.11
N GLU A 167 -15.73 -15.64 -15.44
CA GLU A 167 -15.18 -14.28 -15.28
C GLU A 167 -14.52 -14.06 -13.92
N ILE A 168 -14.44 -15.08 -13.07
CA ILE A 168 -13.73 -14.98 -11.79
C ILE A 168 -12.21 -15.06 -12.06
N GLU A 169 -11.50 -14.02 -11.67
CA GLU A 169 -10.04 -13.88 -11.85
C GLU A 169 -9.28 -13.89 -10.51
#